data_a4203ab084f7bf57991c62e910ce7fc1
#
_entry.id   a4203ab084f7bf57991c62e910ce7fc1
#
_cell.length_a   1.000
_cell.length_b   1.000
_cell.length_c   1.000
_cell.angle_alpha   90.00
_cell.angle_beta   90.00
_cell.angle_gamma   90.00
#
_symmetry.space_group_name_H-M   'P 1'
#
loop_
_entity.id
_entity.type
_entity.pdbx_description
1 polymer ?
#
loop_
_entity_poly.entity_id
_entity_poly.type
_entity_poly.pdbx_seq_one_letter_code
_entity_poly.pdbx_strand_id
1 'polypeptide(L)'
;MAQETKTDTDAILTRLRRIEGQIRGIHKMLEEDRVCEDIVTQLMAARSGLDQAGLLIIDRHIEKCLTAGLPNDEALRNLQHALRLWFRFGGQSG
;
A
#
# COMPACT_ATOMS: atom_id res chain seq x y z
N MET A 1 -23.04 -0.33 2.11
CA MET A 1 -23.47 -1.23 1.09
C MET A 1 -22.43 -2.23 0.71
N ALA A 2 -22.88 -3.47 0.61
CA ALA A 2 -21.96 -4.57 0.39
C ALA A 2 -21.14 -4.39 -0.89
N GLN A 3 -21.76 -3.81 -1.90
CA GLN A 3 -21.07 -3.63 -3.18
C GLN A 3 -19.92 -2.66 -3.10
N GLU A 4 -20.09 -1.61 -2.32
CA GLU A 4 -19.04 -0.61 -2.18
C GLU A 4 -17.81 -1.22 -1.49
N THR A 5 -18.05 -2.02 -0.47
CA THR A 5 -16.96 -2.69 0.23
C THR A 5 -16.21 -3.62 -0.71
N LYS A 6 -16.96 -4.37 -1.51
CA LYS A 6 -16.36 -5.29 -2.46
C LYS A 6 -15.56 -4.54 -3.52
N THR A 7 -16.10 -3.41 -3.98
CA THR A 7 -15.41 -2.59 -4.97
C THR A 7 -14.11 -2.04 -4.42
N ASP A 8 -14.11 -1.61 -3.17
CA ASP A 8 -12.90 -1.12 -2.54
C ASP A 8 -11.85 -2.21 -2.46
N THR A 9 -12.26 -3.40 -2.06
CA THR A 9 -11.34 -4.54 -2.00
C THR A 9 -10.79 -4.85 -3.37
N ASP A 10 -11.65 -4.88 -4.37
CA ASP A 10 -11.21 -5.17 -5.73
C ASP A 10 -10.21 -4.14 -6.23
N ALA A 11 -10.43 -2.87 -5.90
CA ALA A 11 -9.51 -1.82 -6.31
C ALA A 11 -8.15 -2.01 -5.65
N ILE A 12 -8.14 -2.35 -4.37
CA ILE A 12 -6.89 -2.59 -3.66
C ILE A 12 -6.16 -3.78 -4.26
N LEU A 13 -6.89 -4.87 -4.50
CA LEU A 13 -6.28 -6.08 -5.06
C LEU A 13 -5.71 -5.82 -6.45
N THR A 14 -6.40 -5.01 -7.24
CA THR A 14 -5.91 -4.66 -8.57
C THR A 14 -4.61 -3.89 -8.47
N ARG A 15 -4.53 -2.95 -7.55
CA ARG A 15 -3.30 -2.19 -7.36
C ARG A 15 -2.15 -3.08 -6.89
N LEU A 16 -2.45 -4.01 -5.99
CA LEU A 16 -1.43 -4.93 -5.50
C LEU A 16 -0.92 -5.84 -6.61
N ARG A 17 -1.81 -6.30 -7.49
CA ARG A 17 -1.37 -7.12 -8.62
C ARG A 17 -0.45 -6.34 -9.55
N ARG A 18 -0.74 -5.07 -9.75
CA ARG A 18 0.13 -4.23 -10.57
C ARG A 18 1.50 -4.11 -9.94
N ILE A 19 1.55 -3.93 -8.62
CA ILE A 19 2.82 -3.83 -7.90
C ILE A 19 3.57 -5.14 -8.00
N GLU A 20 2.88 -6.26 -7.87
CA GLU A 20 3.51 -7.57 -8.04
C GLU A 20 4.18 -7.68 -9.40
N GLY A 21 3.48 -7.21 -10.44
CA GLY A 21 4.05 -7.22 -11.77
C GLY A 21 5.28 -6.35 -11.89
N GLN A 22 5.25 -5.20 -11.24
CA GLN A 22 6.41 -4.30 -11.24
C GLN A 22 7.60 -4.92 -10.53
N ILE A 23 7.34 -5.63 -9.44
CA ILE A 23 8.42 -6.30 -8.72
C ILE A 23 9.01 -7.41 -9.57
N ARG A 24 8.18 -8.18 -10.25
CA ARG A 24 8.67 -9.20 -11.17
C ARG A 24 9.50 -8.58 -12.28
N GLY A 25 9.09 -7.41 -12.76
CA GLY A 25 9.85 -6.68 -13.75
C GLY A 25 11.22 -6.28 -13.25
N ILE A 26 11.30 -5.86 -11.99
CA ILE A 26 12.58 -5.51 -11.40
C ILE A 26 13.49 -6.72 -11.31
N HIS A 27 12.92 -7.87 -10.92
CA HIS A 27 13.64 -9.12 -10.90
C HIS A 27 14.30 -9.40 -12.25
N LYS A 28 13.49 -9.27 -13.29
CA LYS A 28 13.97 -9.54 -14.64
C LYS A 28 15.05 -8.57 -15.06
N MET A 29 14.86 -7.29 -14.71
CA MET A 29 15.86 -6.29 -15.04
C MET A 29 17.21 -6.58 -14.39
N LEU A 30 17.19 -7.05 -13.15
CA LEU A 30 18.41 -7.40 -12.47
C LEU A 30 19.08 -8.60 -13.12
N GLU A 31 18.27 -9.58 -13.53
CA GLU A 31 18.81 -10.76 -14.19
C GLU A 31 19.41 -10.43 -15.55
N GLU A 32 18.84 -9.45 -16.23
CA GLU A 32 19.30 -9.03 -17.54
C GLU A 32 20.35 -7.94 -17.47
N ASP A 33 20.70 -7.53 -16.26
CA ASP A 33 21.73 -6.52 -16.07
C ASP A 33 21.37 -5.20 -16.75
N ARG A 34 20.12 -4.81 -16.61
CA ARG A 34 19.63 -3.56 -17.19
C ARG A 34 20.28 -2.36 -16.51
N VAL A 35 20.24 -1.22 -17.19
CA VAL A 35 20.87 -0.03 -16.63
C VAL A 35 20.15 0.43 -15.37
N CYS A 36 20.94 1.02 -14.48
CA CYS A 36 20.45 1.39 -13.15
C CYS A 36 19.28 2.36 -13.21
N GLU A 37 19.29 3.24 -14.18
CA GLU A 37 18.23 4.22 -14.32
C GLU A 37 16.87 3.55 -14.53
N ASP A 38 16.82 2.52 -15.37
CA ASP A 38 15.58 1.80 -15.62
C ASP A 38 15.09 1.12 -14.35
N ILE A 39 16.00 0.52 -13.61
CA ILE A 39 15.65 -0.18 -12.38
C ILE A 39 15.13 0.79 -11.35
N VAL A 40 15.77 1.95 -11.19
CA VAL A 40 15.31 2.95 -10.24
C VAL A 40 13.94 3.47 -10.62
N THR A 41 13.70 3.67 -11.91
CA THR A 41 12.39 4.12 -12.38
C THR A 41 11.30 3.13 -11.98
N GLN A 42 11.58 1.84 -12.14
CA GLN A 42 10.62 0.82 -11.74
C GLN A 42 10.43 0.76 -10.23
N LEU A 43 11.52 0.92 -9.50
CA LEU A 43 11.42 0.99 -8.04
C LEU A 43 10.54 2.13 -7.59
N MET A 44 10.71 3.29 -8.21
CA MET A 44 9.90 4.45 -7.86
C MET A 44 8.43 4.20 -8.16
N ALA A 45 8.14 3.56 -9.28
CA ALA A 45 6.76 3.26 -9.63
C ALA A 45 6.15 2.27 -8.64
N ALA A 46 6.89 1.23 -8.27
CA ALA A 46 6.40 0.25 -7.32
C ALA A 46 6.17 0.89 -5.95
N ARG A 47 7.08 1.75 -5.54
CA ARG A 47 6.97 2.44 -4.27
C ARG A 47 5.75 3.36 -4.25
N SER A 48 5.54 4.11 -5.31
CA SER A 48 4.39 5.00 -5.39
C SER A 48 3.09 4.21 -5.36
N GLY A 49 3.04 3.10 -6.09
CA GLY A 49 1.86 2.24 -6.09
C GLY A 49 1.60 1.65 -4.72
N LEU A 50 2.66 1.25 -4.02
CA LEU A 50 2.52 0.68 -2.69
C LEU A 50 2.04 1.73 -1.69
N ASP A 51 2.52 2.96 -1.81
CA ASP A 51 2.04 4.05 -0.96
C ASP A 51 0.54 4.24 -1.12
N GLN A 52 0.07 4.27 -2.36
CA GLN A 52 -1.36 4.45 -2.62
C GLN A 52 -2.18 3.27 -2.11
N ALA A 53 -1.71 2.06 -2.38
CA ALA A 53 -2.40 0.88 -1.90
C ALA A 53 -2.43 0.83 -0.38
N GLY A 54 -1.32 1.21 0.24
CA GLY A 54 -1.22 1.24 1.69
C GLY A 54 -2.21 2.19 2.32
N LEU A 55 -2.35 3.38 1.75
CA LEU A 55 -3.30 4.34 2.26
C LEU A 55 -4.73 3.83 2.16
N LEU A 56 -5.06 3.17 1.06
CA LEU A 56 -6.38 2.59 0.89
C LEU A 56 -6.64 1.49 1.90
N ILE A 57 -5.64 0.66 2.15
CA ILE A 57 -5.77 -0.42 3.13
C ILE A 57 -5.97 0.14 4.53
N ILE A 58 -5.18 1.13 4.88
CA ILE A 58 -5.28 1.76 6.20
C ILE A 58 -6.64 2.42 6.36
N ASP A 59 -7.08 3.13 5.34
CA ASP A 59 -8.37 3.81 5.36
C ASP A 59 -9.49 2.81 5.59
N ARG A 60 -9.42 1.68 4.92
CA ARG A 60 -10.41 0.64 5.07
C ARG A 60 -10.41 0.05 6.47
N HIS A 61 -9.23 -0.10 7.06
CA HIS A 61 -9.11 -0.61 8.43
C HIS A 61 -9.73 0.35 9.42
N ILE A 62 -9.52 1.64 9.22
CA ILE A 62 -10.12 2.66 10.08
C ILE A 62 -11.63 2.56 10.01
N GLU A 63 -12.16 2.45 8.81
CA GLU A 63 -13.60 2.30 8.60
C GLU A 63 -14.14 1.09 9.35
N LYS A 64 -13.46 -0.02 9.23
CA LYS A 64 -13.91 -1.24 9.89
C LYS A 64 -13.92 -1.10 11.40
N CYS A 65 -12.90 -0.47 11.94
CA CYS A 65 -12.83 -0.25 13.39
C CYS A 65 -14.00 0.60 13.87
N LEU A 66 -14.30 1.66 13.13
CA LEU A 66 -15.40 2.53 13.51
C LEU A 66 -16.74 1.84 13.36
N THR A 67 -16.90 1.07 12.30
CA THR A 67 -18.16 0.39 12.02
C THR A 67 -18.43 -0.73 13.01
N ALA A 68 -17.39 -1.42 13.43
CA ALA A 68 -17.53 -2.51 14.37
C ALA A 68 -17.93 -2.03 15.76
N GLY A 69 -17.87 -0.74 16.00
CA GLY A 69 -18.24 -0.21 17.29
C GLY A 69 -17.31 -0.66 18.38
N LEU A 70 -16.08 -0.88 18.05
CA LEU A 70 -15.11 -1.34 19.00
C LEU A 70 -14.22 -0.21 19.44
N PRO A 71 -14.60 0.54 20.41
CA PRO A 71 -13.68 1.52 20.93
C PRO A 71 -12.71 0.82 21.84
N ASN A 72 -11.85 0.07 21.25
CA ASN A 72 -10.74 -0.47 21.98
C ASN A 72 -9.64 0.56 21.87
N ASP A 73 -9.38 1.25 22.97
CA ASP A 73 -8.36 2.29 22.96
C ASP A 73 -7.01 1.76 22.52
N GLU A 74 -6.73 0.53 22.88
CA GLU A 74 -5.46 -0.08 22.49
C GLU A 74 -5.38 -0.28 20.99
N ALA A 75 -6.46 -0.74 20.38
CA ALA A 75 -6.49 -0.94 18.94
C ALA A 75 -6.33 0.39 18.22
N LEU A 76 -6.96 1.44 18.71
CA LEU A 76 -6.83 2.76 18.12
C LEU A 76 -5.40 3.27 18.23
N ARG A 77 -4.78 3.09 19.37
CA ARG A 77 -3.40 3.52 19.55
C ARG A 77 -2.46 2.75 18.65
N ASN A 78 -2.70 1.46 18.50
CA ASN A 78 -1.88 0.65 17.60
C ASN A 78 -2.02 1.12 16.17
N LEU A 79 -3.23 1.44 15.76
CA LEU A 79 -3.46 1.95 14.42
C LEU A 79 -2.78 3.29 14.20
N GLN A 80 -2.91 4.19 15.18
CA GLN A 80 -2.25 5.48 15.11
C GLN A 80 -0.74 5.33 15.01
N HIS A 81 -0.19 4.39 15.77
CA HIS A 81 1.24 4.14 15.72
C HIS A 81 1.66 3.64 14.35
N ALA A 82 0.89 2.71 13.79
CA ALA A 82 1.17 2.19 12.47
C ALA A 82 1.10 3.29 11.42
N LEU A 83 0.13 4.19 11.53
CA LEU A 83 0.01 5.30 10.61
C LEU A 83 1.22 6.23 10.69
N ARG A 84 1.68 6.51 11.90
CA ARG A 84 2.87 7.33 12.07
C ARG A 84 4.08 6.70 11.43
N LEU A 85 4.24 5.40 11.60
CA LEU A 85 5.33 4.68 10.98
C LEU A 85 5.23 4.75 9.46
N TRP A 86 4.05 4.57 8.94
CA TRP A 86 3.85 4.62 7.50
C TRP A 86 4.24 5.97 6.92
N PHE A 87 3.74 7.05 7.54
CA PHE A 87 4.04 8.38 7.05
C PHE A 87 5.50 8.75 7.27
N ARG A 88 6.08 8.26 8.34
CA ARG A 88 7.48 8.57 8.63
C ARG A 88 8.42 7.95 7.62
N PHE A 89 8.18 6.69 7.25
CA PHE A 89 9.09 5.99 6.36
C PHE A 89 8.66 5.99 4.91
N GLY A 90 7.37 6.02 4.66
CA GLY A 90 6.87 5.96 3.30
C GLY A 90 6.66 7.30 2.67
N GLY A 91 6.16 8.24 3.42
CA GLY A 91 5.78 9.54 2.88
C GLY A 91 6.90 10.51 2.69
N GLN A 92 8.08 10.15 3.11
CA GLN A 92 9.20 11.08 3.09
C GLN A 92 10.00 11.07 1.85
N SER A 93 9.57 10.36 0.93
CA SER A 93 10.30 10.31 -0.30
C SER A 93 10.13 11.55 -1.13
N GLY A 94 9.30 12.41 -0.65
CA GLY A 94 9.10 13.65 -1.39
C GLY A 94 10.31 14.52 -1.34
#